data_067be9348afda6d9e303abf9fb94d61d
#
_entry.id   067be9348afda6d9e303abf9fb94d61d
#
_cell.length_a   1.000
_cell.length_b   1.000
_cell.length_c   1.000
_cell.angle_alpha   90.00
_cell.angle_beta   90.00
_cell.angle_gamma   90.00
#
_symmetry.space_group_name_H-M   'P 1'
#
loop_
_entity.id
_entity.type
_entity.pdbx_description
1 polymer ?
#
loop_
_entity_poly.entity_id
_entity_poly.type
_entity_poly.pdbx_seq_one_letter_code
_entity_poly.pdbx_strand_id
1 'polypeptide(L)'
;MHLIGCSSQAHLKSKCIMTVQRRLLKVNEKMGQIIQYDKFYIHEVQELIDIRNDYINWVQQQAYGMLADIPVTICTYPFVFDAQAKTTLLQTDAVLQMQMAIDQAHRQNVSSLFLPVIESVNPCLILVVRRENIVGDAMEVLRKTKNIDYKKPLKVIFVGEDAVDAGGVRKEFFLLIMRELLDPKYGMFRYYEDSRLIWFSDKTFEDSDLFHLIGVICGLAIYNCTIVDLHFPLALYKKLLKKKPSLDDLKELMPDVGRSMQQLLDYPEDDIEETFCLNFTITVENFGATEVKELVLNGADTAVNKQNRQEFVDAYVDYIFNKSVASLFDAFHAGFHKVCGGKVLLLFQPNELQAMVIGNTNYDWKELEKNTEYKGEYWAEHPTIKIFWEVFHELPLEKKKQFLLFLTGSDRIPILGMKSLKLVIQSTGGGEEYLPVSHTCFNLLDLPKYTEKETLRSKLIQAIDHNEGFSLI
;
A
#
# COMPACT_ATOMS: atom_id res chain seq x y z
N MET A 1 -24.53 20.76 6.00
CA MET A 1 -24.55 21.94 6.90
C MET A 1 -25.63 21.91 7.99
N HIS A 2 -26.50 20.90 8.05
CA HIS A 2 -27.59 20.80 9.04
C HIS A 2 -27.39 19.81 10.18
N LEU A 3 -26.35 18.99 10.20
CA LEU A 3 -26.04 18.08 11.32
C LEU A 3 -25.22 18.74 12.44
N ILE A 4 -24.63 19.90 12.19
CA ILE A 4 -23.86 20.66 13.18
C ILE A 4 -24.77 21.60 14.00
N GLY A 5 -26.00 21.88 13.54
CA GLY A 5 -26.99 22.70 14.24
C GLY A 5 -28.12 21.90 14.92
N CYS A 6 -28.00 20.58 14.95
CA CYS A 6 -29.04 19.75 15.61
C CYS A 6 -28.94 19.83 17.13
N SER A 7 -30.10 20.00 17.77
CA SER A 7 -30.30 20.04 19.21
C SER A 7 -29.49 18.91 19.92
N SER A 8 -29.11 19.15 21.17
CA SER A 8 -28.38 18.19 22.03
C SER A 8 -28.99 16.77 22.02
N GLN A 9 -30.28 16.66 21.73
CA GLN A 9 -31.03 15.41 21.67
C GLN A 9 -30.76 14.59 20.39
N ALA A 10 -30.52 15.22 19.23
CA ALA A 10 -30.18 14.53 17.98
C ALA A 10 -28.72 14.02 18.04
N HIS A 11 -27.84 14.78 18.66
CA HIS A 11 -26.47 14.42 18.92
C HIS A 11 -26.33 13.19 19.86
N LEU A 12 -27.14 13.16 20.93
CA LEU A 12 -27.24 12.02 21.84
C LEU A 12 -27.77 10.76 21.13
N LYS A 13 -28.76 10.89 20.24
CA LYS A 13 -29.32 9.76 19.48
C LYS A 13 -28.27 9.16 18.50
N SER A 14 -27.55 9.99 17.74
CA SER A 14 -26.53 9.51 16.82
C SER A 14 -25.39 8.82 17.56
N LYS A 15 -24.91 9.35 18.67
CA LYS A 15 -23.89 8.72 19.53
C LYS A 15 -24.37 7.37 20.07
N CYS A 16 -25.62 7.24 20.42
CA CYS A 16 -26.21 5.99 20.91
C CYS A 16 -26.23 4.93 19.82
N ILE A 17 -26.65 5.27 18.60
CA ILE A 17 -26.68 4.37 17.44
C ILE A 17 -25.28 3.88 17.11
N MET A 18 -24.31 4.77 16.99
CA MET A 18 -22.89 4.42 16.68
C MET A 18 -22.28 3.53 17.78
N THR A 19 -22.66 3.74 19.03
CA THR A 19 -22.19 2.91 20.14
C THR A 19 -22.79 1.50 20.08
N VAL A 20 -24.05 1.36 19.69
CA VAL A 20 -24.71 0.05 19.49
C VAL A 20 -24.04 -0.69 18.31
N GLN A 21 -23.83 -0.02 17.18
CA GLN A 21 -23.13 -0.62 16.02
C GLN A 21 -21.72 -1.08 16.39
N ARG A 22 -20.96 -0.29 17.18
CA ARG A 22 -19.63 -0.72 17.69
C ARG A 22 -19.72 -2.00 18.52
N ARG A 23 -20.78 -2.15 19.35
CA ARG A 23 -20.98 -3.37 20.13
C ARG A 23 -21.31 -4.57 19.23
N LEU A 24 -22.17 -4.36 18.23
CA LEU A 24 -22.50 -5.38 17.23
C LEU A 24 -21.26 -5.82 16.45
N LEU A 25 -20.41 -4.88 16.02
CA LEU A 25 -19.16 -5.20 15.36
C LEU A 25 -18.24 -6.05 16.25
N LYS A 26 -18.08 -5.70 17.52
CA LYS A 26 -17.26 -6.49 18.47
C LYS A 26 -17.82 -7.89 18.70
N VAL A 27 -19.14 -8.05 18.71
CA VAL A 27 -19.78 -9.38 18.78
C VAL A 27 -19.51 -10.15 17.50
N ASN A 28 -19.67 -9.51 16.35
CA ASN A 28 -19.38 -10.12 15.03
C ASN A 28 -17.91 -10.60 14.92
N GLU A 29 -16.97 -9.81 15.41
CA GLU A 29 -15.54 -10.19 15.47
C GLU A 29 -15.32 -11.43 16.35
N LYS A 30 -15.99 -11.50 17.51
CA LYS A 30 -15.91 -12.66 18.42
C LYS A 30 -16.56 -13.92 17.87
N MET A 31 -17.58 -13.77 17.03
CA MET A 31 -18.34 -14.87 16.42
C MET A 31 -17.72 -15.35 15.09
N GLY A 32 -16.49 -14.89 14.74
CA GLY A 32 -15.80 -15.30 13.52
C GLY A 32 -16.22 -14.53 12.26
N GLN A 33 -16.67 -13.29 12.41
CA GLN A 33 -17.03 -12.38 11.30
C GLN A 33 -18.14 -12.94 10.38
N ILE A 34 -19.26 -13.34 10.98
CA ILE A 34 -20.45 -13.82 10.26
C ILE A 34 -20.95 -12.77 9.25
N ILE A 35 -20.88 -11.47 9.63
CA ILE A 35 -21.22 -10.34 8.78
C ILE A 35 -19.93 -9.76 8.22
N GLN A 36 -19.83 -9.59 6.91
CA GLN A 36 -18.69 -8.93 6.28
C GLN A 36 -18.52 -7.51 6.82
N TYR A 37 -17.28 -7.09 7.04
CA TYR A 37 -16.96 -5.79 7.64
C TYR A 37 -17.48 -4.60 6.82
N ASP A 38 -17.50 -4.72 5.50
CA ASP A 38 -17.99 -3.69 4.56
C ASP A 38 -19.49 -3.35 4.75
N LYS A 39 -20.28 -4.26 5.36
CA LYS A 39 -21.69 -4.00 5.69
C LYS A 39 -21.89 -3.00 6.83
N PHE A 40 -20.81 -2.63 7.51
CA PHE A 40 -20.84 -1.58 8.52
C PHE A 40 -20.49 -0.19 7.94
N TYR A 41 -20.06 -0.10 6.70
CA TYR A 41 -19.80 1.19 6.05
C TYR A 41 -21.09 1.99 5.86
N ILE A 42 -20.99 3.31 6.07
CA ILE A 42 -22.09 4.26 5.87
C ILE A 42 -21.59 5.31 4.88
N HIS A 43 -21.80 5.06 3.59
CA HIS A 43 -21.29 5.92 2.53
C HIS A 43 -21.86 7.34 2.59
N GLU A 44 -23.13 7.51 3.03
CA GLU A 44 -23.78 8.80 3.17
C GLU A 44 -23.08 9.71 4.18
N VAL A 45 -22.43 9.13 5.19
CA VAL A 45 -21.66 9.92 6.17
C VAL A 45 -20.49 10.62 5.50
N GLN A 46 -19.84 9.95 4.52
CA GLN A 46 -18.68 10.48 3.81
C GLN A 46 -19.05 11.67 2.91
N GLU A 47 -20.28 11.73 2.43
CA GLU A 47 -20.80 12.83 1.61
C GLU A 47 -21.28 14.03 2.46
N LEU A 48 -21.70 13.77 3.69
CA LEU A 48 -22.32 14.76 4.58
C LEU A 48 -21.34 15.48 5.48
N ILE A 49 -20.15 14.93 5.71
CA ILE A 49 -19.14 15.50 6.60
C ILE A 49 -17.85 15.85 5.87
N ASP A 50 -17.18 16.89 6.35
CA ASP A 50 -15.79 17.15 6.00
C ASP A 50 -14.88 16.19 6.81
N ILE A 51 -14.51 15.08 6.17
CA ILE A 51 -13.68 14.02 6.77
C ILE A 51 -12.34 14.57 7.28
N ARG A 52 -11.74 15.52 6.57
CA ARG A 52 -10.45 16.12 6.97
C ARG A 52 -10.58 16.91 8.25
N ASN A 53 -11.62 17.74 8.34
CA ASN A 53 -11.88 18.51 9.53
C ASN A 53 -12.28 17.63 10.72
N ASP A 54 -13.08 16.58 10.49
CA ASP A 54 -13.42 15.60 11.51
C ASP A 54 -12.16 14.90 12.06
N TYR A 55 -11.21 14.55 11.18
CA TYR A 55 -9.94 13.97 11.59
C TYR A 55 -9.09 14.92 12.43
N ILE A 56 -8.97 16.19 12.02
CA ILE A 56 -8.22 17.20 12.78
C ILE A 56 -8.78 17.34 14.18
N ASN A 57 -10.11 17.44 14.30
CA ASN A 57 -10.81 17.51 15.59
C ASN A 57 -10.55 16.24 16.43
N TRP A 58 -10.56 15.06 15.80
CA TRP A 58 -10.26 13.80 16.49
C TRP A 58 -8.82 13.77 17.03
N VAL A 59 -7.84 14.22 16.27
CA VAL A 59 -6.45 14.32 16.71
C VAL A 59 -6.32 15.27 17.90
N GLN A 60 -6.99 16.42 17.86
CA GLN A 60 -7.03 17.40 18.96
C GLN A 60 -7.65 16.80 20.22
N GLN A 61 -8.76 16.09 20.10
CA GLN A 61 -9.38 15.38 21.22
C GLN A 61 -8.43 14.36 21.86
N GLN A 62 -7.65 13.65 21.04
CA GLN A 62 -6.67 12.66 21.53
C GLN A 62 -5.48 13.32 22.25
N ALA A 63 -5.14 14.57 21.89
CA ALA A 63 -4.03 15.30 22.48
C ALA A 63 -4.42 16.01 23.79
N TYR A 64 -5.58 16.65 23.82
CA TYR A 64 -6.00 17.53 24.94
C TYR A 64 -7.08 16.94 25.84
N GLY A 65 -7.57 15.74 25.56
CA GLY A 65 -8.63 15.09 26.32
C GLY A 65 -9.99 15.76 26.17
N MET A 66 -10.95 15.40 27.06
CA MET A 66 -12.33 15.94 27.02
C MET A 66 -12.47 17.38 27.55
N LEU A 67 -11.38 18.11 27.75
CA LEU A 67 -11.39 19.45 28.31
C LEU A 67 -11.78 20.56 27.32
N ALA A 68 -11.94 20.24 26.05
CA ALA A 68 -12.39 21.19 25.05
C ALA A 68 -13.83 20.86 24.62
N ASP A 69 -14.66 21.89 24.40
CA ASP A 69 -15.97 21.78 23.73
C ASP A 69 -15.85 21.35 22.26
N ILE A 70 -15.11 20.26 22.01
CA ILE A 70 -14.92 19.71 20.68
C ILE A 70 -16.07 18.75 20.38
N PRO A 71 -16.77 18.90 19.26
CA PRO A 71 -17.89 18.02 18.89
C PRO A 71 -17.41 16.57 18.76
N VAL A 72 -18.31 15.62 19.01
CA VAL A 72 -18.02 14.19 18.82
C VAL A 72 -17.63 13.95 17.38
N THR A 73 -16.46 13.36 17.17
CA THR A 73 -15.92 13.06 15.85
C THR A 73 -16.33 11.68 15.38
N ILE A 74 -16.60 11.54 14.08
CA ILE A 74 -16.95 10.25 13.46
C ILE A 74 -15.70 9.34 13.40
N CYS A 75 -14.51 9.90 13.36
CA CYS A 75 -13.24 9.14 13.48
C CYS A 75 -13.14 8.30 14.76
N THR A 76 -13.95 8.60 15.78
CA THR A 76 -14.12 7.75 16.95
C THR A 76 -14.78 6.40 16.63
N TYR A 77 -15.45 6.30 15.46
CA TYR A 77 -16.17 5.12 14.97
C TYR A 77 -15.66 4.71 13.57
N PRO A 78 -14.39 4.30 13.42
CA PRO A 78 -13.76 4.14 12.12
C PRO A 78 -14.40 3.06 11.23
N PHE A 79 -15.20 2.18 11.79
CA PHE A 79 -15.90 1.13 11.06
C PHE A 79 -16.98 1.64 10.09
N VAL A 80 -17.40 2.90 10.19
CA VAL A 80 -18.36 3.51 9.25
C VAL A 80 -17.68 4.00 7.96
N PHE A 81 -16.37 4.18 7.98
CA PHE A 81 -15.59 4.64 6.84
C PHE A 81 -15.08 3.47 6.01
N ASP A 82 -15.21 3.56 4.70
CA ASP A 82 -14.58 2.65 3.75
C ASP A 82 -13.08 2.93 3.57
N ALA A 83 -12.41 2.11 2.76
CA ALA A 83 -10.98 2.25 2.50
C ALA A 83 -10.63 3.60 1.84
N GLN A 84 -11.52 4.15 1.00
CA GLN A 84 -11.32 5.42 0.33
C GLN A 84 -11.31 6.59 1.33
N ALA A 85 -12.30 6.62 2.23
CA ALA A 85 -12.37 7.62 3.28
C ALA A 85 -11.16 7.54 4.23
N LYS A 86 -10.78 6.32 4.65
CA LYS A 86 -9.61 6.11 5.51
C LYS A 86 -8.30 6.51 4.82
N THR A 87 -8.19 6.32 3.52
CA THR A 87 -7.06 6.85 2.74
C THR A 87 -6.99 8.37 2.83
N THR A 88 -8.13 9.06 2.74
CA THR A 88 -8.19 10.52 2.95
C THR A 88 -7.76 10.92 4.37
N LEU A 89 -8.11 10.14 5.39
CA LEU A 89 -7.65 10.37 6.77
C LEU A 89 -6.13 10.26 6.87
N LEU A 90 -5.53 9.22 6.29
CA LEU A 90 -4.09 9.02 6.31
C LEU A 90 -3.34 10.12 5.55
N GLN A 91 -3.85 10.53 4.38
CA GLN A 91 -3.29 11.65 3.63
C GLN A 91 -3.36 12.95 4.42
N THR A 92 -4.45 13.19 5.14
CA THR A 92 -4.61 14.36 6.02
C THR A 92 -3.59 14.33 7.14
N ASP A 93 -3.41 13.17 7.80
CA ASP A 93 -2.38 13.00 8.83
C ASP A 93 -0.98 13.27 8.28
N ALA A 94 -0.64 12.73 7.12
CA ALA A 94 0.65 12.93 6.49
C ALA A 94 0.92 14.42 6.21
N VAL A 95 -0.05 15.15 5.66
CA VAL A 95 0.06 16.59 5.40
C VAL A 95 0.27 17.38 6.69
N LEU A 96 -0.49 17.08 7.75
CA LEU A 96 -0.33 17.73 9.05
C LEU A 96 1.05 17.47 9.64
N GLN A 97 1.53 16.24 9.61
CA GLN A 97 2.84 15.86 10.13
C GLN A 97 3.97 16.54 9.32
N MET A 98 3.85 16.57 7.98
CA MET A 98 4.80 17.25 7.12
C MET A 98 4.87 18.75 7.45
N GLN A 99 3.72 19.41 7.59
CA GLN A 99 3.67 20.84 7.92
C GLN A 99 4.33 21.12 9.28
N MET A 100 4.01 20.31 10.29
CA MET A 100 4.64 20.44 11.61
C MET A 100 6.16 20.27 11.55
N ALA A 101 6.66 19.33 10.75
CA ALA A 101 8.10 19.09 10.57
C ALA A 101 8.79 20.26 9.84
N ILE A 102 8.14 20.82 8.83
CA ILE A 102 8.62 22.02 8.13
C ILE A 102 8.70 23.23 9.08
N ASP A 103 7.63 23.48 9.83
CA ASP A 103 7.56 24.60 10.79
C ASP A 103 8.62 24.46 11.89
N GLN A 104 8.88 23.24 12.34
CA GLN A 104 9.93 22.96 13.29
C GLN A 104 11.32 23.22 12.71
N ALA A 105 11.59 22.79 11.47
CA ALA A 105 12.85 23.07 10.78
C ALA A 105 13.06 24.57 10.58
N HIS A 106 12.01 25.31 10.18
CA HIS A 106 12.09 26.76 10.04
C HIS A 106 12.39 27.46 11.37
N ARG A 107 11.73 27.08 12.47
CA ARG A 107 12.03 27.64 13.80
C ARG A 107 13.47 27.36 14.20
N GLN A 108 14.00 26.16 13.95
CA GLN A 108 15.40 25.82 14.25
C GLN A 108 16.35 26.66 13.38
N ASN A 109 16.06 26.86 12.10
CA ASN A 109 16.88 27.66 11.20
C ASN A 109 16.90 29.16 11.60
N VAL A 110 15.74 29.71 12.04
CA VAL A 110 15.70 31.06 12.59
C VAL A 110 16.55 31.16 13.86
N SER A 111 16.45 30.17 14.76
CA SER A 111 17.24 30.12 15.98
C SER A 111 18.74 30.01 15.69
N SER A 112 19.16 29.31 14.64
CA SER A 112 20.57 29.18 14.25
C SER A 112 21.20 30.49 13.80
N LEU A 113 20.40 31.45 13.32
CA LEU A 113 20.89 32.81 12.97
C LEU A 113 21.36 33.60 14.20
N PHE A 114 20.78 33.34 15.35
CA PHE A 114 21.09 34.05 16.60
C PHE A 114 22.00 33.24 17.54
N LEU A 115 22.05 31.93 17.37
CA LEU A 115 22.83 31.01 18.19
C LEU A 115 23.69 30.10 17.30
N PRO A 116 24.97 30.46 17.05
CA PRO A 116 25.84 29.70 16.12
C PRO A 116 26.09 28.23 16.47
N VAL A 117 25.77 27.84 17.70
CA VAL A 117 25.86 26.43 18.17
C VAL A 117 24.74 25.56 17.57
N ILE A 118 23.65 26.17 17.08
CA ILE A 118 22.53 25.46 16.49
C ILE A 118 22.76 25.33 14.98
N GLU A 119 22.89 24.09 14.52
CA GLU A 119 23.00 23.81 13.08
C GLU A 119 21.69 24.06 12.35
N SER A 120 21.77 24.60 11.15
CA SER A 120 20.62 24.68 10.25
C SER A 120 20.23 23.29 9.73
N VAL A 121 18.93 23.05 9.58
CA VAL A 121 18.40 21.77 9.11
C VAL A 121 17.57 21.95 7.83
N ASN A 122 17.61 20.94 6.97
CA ASN A 122 16.77 20.96 5.77
C ASN A 122 15.30 20.72 6.14
N PRO A 123 14.35 21.49 5.60
CA PRO A 123 12.92 21.25 5.80
C PRO A 123 12.39 19.99 5.08
N CYS A 124 13.17 19.42 4.15
CA CYS A 124 12.86 18.18 3.43
C CYS A 124 13.80 17.05 3.82
N LEU A 125 13.32 15.82 3.75
CA LEU A 125 14.16 14.63 3.73
C LEU A 125 14.69 14.46 2.30
N ILE A 126 15.99 14.65 2.11
CA ILE A 126 16.62 14.57 0.79
C ILE A 126 17.32 13.22 0.64
N LEU A 127 16.93 12.45 -0.38
CA LEU A 127 17.63 11.25 -0.82
C LEU A 127 18.37 11.57 -2.13
N VAL A 128 19.68 11.57 -2.09
CA VAL A 128 20.53 11.68 -3.28
C VAL A 128 21.02 10.27 -3.60
N VAL A 129 20.61 9.75 -4.76
CA VAL A 129 20.87 8.34 -5.14
C VAL A 129 21.38 8.22 -6.56
N ARG A 130 22.24 7.24 -6.80
CA ARG A 130 22.63 6.83 -8.14
C ARG A 130 21.74 5.69 -8.62
N ARG A 131 21.40 5.65 -9.89
CA ARG A 131 20.54 4.60 -10.45
C ARG A 131 21.17 3.21 -10.30
N GLU A 132 22.47 3.11 -10.52
CA GLU A 132 23.25 1.88 -10.44
C GLU A 132 23.50 1.38 -9.01
N ASN A 133 23.27 2.23 -7.98
CA ASN A 133 23.50 1.87 -6.58
C ASN A 133 22.38 2.41 -5.66
N ILE A 134 21.14 2.36 -6.13
CA ILE A 134 19.98 2.98 -5.47
C ILE A 134 19.77 2.46 -4.05
N VAL A 135 19.93 1.16 -3.81
CA VAL A 135 19.77 0.53 -2.50
C VAL A 135 20.87 0.97 -1.54
N GLY A 136 22.13 0.91 -1.99
CA GLY A 136 23.29 1.30 -1.17
C GLY A 136 23.24 2.77 -0.76
N ASP A 137 22.96 3.66 -1.71
CA ASP A 137 22.89 5.10 -1.47
C ASP A 137 21.70 5.46 -0.56
N ALA A 138 20.54 4.86 -0.78
CA ALA A 138 19.36 5.04 0.08
C ALA A 138 19.64 4.55 1.52
N MET A 139 20.27 3.38 1.67
CA MET A 139 20.64 2.84 2.97
C MET A 139 21.60 3.77 3.72
N GLU A 140 22.61 4.31 3.04
CA GLU A 140 23.57 5.22 3.65
C GLU A 140 22.90 6.48 4.21
N VAL A 141 21.99 7.09 3.45
CA VAL A 141 21.25 8.28 3.89
C VAL A 141 20.30 7.92 5.05
N LEU A 142 19.51 6.85 4.88
CA LEU A 142 18.46 6.51 5.85
C LEU A 142 19.03 6.01 7.20
N ARG A 143 20.20 5.39 7.21
CA ARG A 143 20.91 5.04 8.47
C ARG A 143 21.26 6.27 9.31
N LYS A 144 21.56 7.39 8.66
CA LYS A 144 21.92 8.67 9.33
C LYS A 144 20.70 9.52 9.66
N THR A 145 19.53 9.17 9.14
CA THR A 145 18.29 9.95 9.27
C THR A 145 17.72 9.84 10.69
N LYS A 146 17.44 10.97 11.32
CA LYS A 146 16.79 11.03 12.64
C LYS A 146 15.30 10.71 12.51
N ASN A 147 14.68 10.16 13.55
CA ASN A 147 13.26 9.79 13.52
C ASN A 147 12.32 10.92 13.10
N ILE A 148 12.60 12.15 13.54
CA ILE A 148 11.79 13.33 13.21
C ILE A 148 11.86 13.67 11.71
N ASP A 149 12.97 13.38 11.06
CA ASP A 149 13.19 13.73 9.64
C ASP A 149 12.34 12.86 8.69
N TYR A 150 11.91 11.67 9.13
CA TYR A 150 10.98 10.82 8.37
C TYR A 150 9.59 11.44 8.18
N LYS A 151 9.23 12.46 8.97
CA LYS A 151 7.97 13.20 8.85
C LYS A 151 8.07 14.38 7.87
N LYS A 152 9.27 14.76 7.45
CA LYS A 152 9.49 15.78 6.45
C LYS A 152 9.06 15.33 5.05
N PRO A 153 8.66 16.25 4.15
CA PRO A 153 8.44 15.92 2.75
C PRO A 153 9.67 15.26 2.13
N LEU A 154 9.49 14.16 1.43
CA LEU A 154 10.56 13.47 0.73
C LEU A 154 10.89 14.19 -0.58
N LYS A 155 12.19 14.45 -0.80
CA LYS A 155 12.74 14.91 -2.07
C LYS A 155 13.81 13.93 -2.53
N VAL A 156 13.65 13.40 -3.74
CA VAL A 156 14.62 12.49 -4.35
C VAL A 156 15.37 13.20 -5.45
N ILE A 157 16.67 12.96 -5.52
CA ILE A 157 17.57 13.51 -6.54
C ILE A 157 18.40 12.35 -7.08
N PHE A 158 18.28 12.07 -8.39
CA PHE A 158 19.18 11.18 -9.08
C PHE A 158 20.46 11.92 -9.48
N VAL A 159 21.59 11.35 -9.15
CA VAL A 159 22.90 11.95 -9.44
C VAL A 159 23.09 12.11 -10.95
N GLY A 160 23.42 13.33 -11.37
CA GLY A 160 23.64 13.66 -12.78
C GLY A 160 22.39 14.01 -13.57
N GLU A 161 21.22 14.11 -12.92
CA GLU A 161 19.97 14.51 -13.56
C GLU A 161 19.46 15.86 -13.04
N ASP A 162 19.13 16.77 -13.95
CA ASP A 162 18.59 18.10 -13.63
C ASP A 162 17.07 18.09 -13.47
N ALA A 163 16.50 16.99 -12.94
CA ALA A 163 15.07 16.85 -12.79
C ALA A 163 14.55 17.55 -11.52
N VAL A 164 13.57 18.43 -11.67
CA VAL A 164 12.81 18.97 -10.54
C VAL A 164 11.83 17.92 -10.07
N ASP A 165 11.91 17.52 -8.77
CA ASP A 165 10.97 16.57 -8.19
C ASP A 165 9.55 17.18 -8.05
N ALA A 166 8.78 17.11 -9.13
CA ALA A 166 7.36 17.48 -9.16
C ALA A 166 6.45 16.30 -8.76
N GLY A 167 7.00 15.30 -8.02
CA GLY A 167 6.29 14.10 -7.58
C GLY A 167 6.59 12.85 -8.41
N GLY A 168 7.21 13.02 -9.57
CA GLY A 168 7.48 11.95 -10.49
C GLY A 168 8.79 11.22 -10.20
N VAL A 169 9.82 11.97 -9.90
CA VAL A 169 11.11 11.42 -9.48
C VAL A 169 10.96 10.51 -8.27
N ARG A 170 10.07 10.88 -7.33
CA ARG A 170 9.73 10.03 -6.17
C ARG A 170 9.03 8.73 -6.57
N LYS A 171 8.06 8.78 -7.50
CA LYS A 171 7.39 7.57 -7.99
C LYS A 171 8.37 6.62 -8.64
N GLU A 172 9.24 7.15 -9.50
CA GLU A 172 10.29 6.38 -10.14
C GLU A 172 11.27 5.79 -9.14
N PHE A 173 11.70 6.57 -8.15
CA PHE A 173 12.54 6.08 -7.07
C PHE A 173 11.89 4.88 -6.35
N PHE A 174 10.62 4.97 -5.94
CA PHE A 174 9.93 3.87 -5.27
C PHE A 174 9.81 2.63 -6.16
N LEU A 175 9.54 2.81 -7.45
CA LEU A 175 9.46 1.72 -8.40
C LEU A 175 10.82 1.01 -8.54
N LEU A 176 11.90 1.77 -8.74
CA LEU A 176 13.24 1.21 -8.96
C LEU A 176 13.77 0.54 -7.70
N ILE A 177 13.68 1.21 -6.54
CA ILE A 177 14.22 0.65 -5.29
C ILE A 177 13.44 -0.58 -4.84
N MET A 178 12.12 -0.62 -5.02
CA MET A 178 11.33 -1.80 -4.68
C MET A 178 11.63 -2.96 -5.62
N ARG A 179 11.78 -2.72 -6.92
CA ARG A 179 12.20 -3.74 -7.88
C ARG A 179 13.55 -4.34 -7.49
N GLU A 180 14.51 -3.51 -7.13
CA GLU A 180 15.83 -3.94 -6.70
C GLU A 180 15.80 -4.72 -5.39
N LEU A 181 15.08 -4.23 -4.36
CA LEU A 181 14.99 -4.87 -3.05
C LEU A 181 14.22 -6.20 -3.06
N LEU A 182 13.24 -6.34 -3.96
CA LEU A 182 12.47 -7.57 -4.11
C LEU A 182 13.10 -8.55 -5.13
N ASP A 183 14.24 -8.19 -5.73
CA ASP A 183 14.95 -9.04 -6.68
C ASP A 183 15.37 -10.36 -6.03
N PRO A 184 15.06 -11.51 -6.63
CA PRO A 184 15.44 -12.83 -6.11
C PRO A 184 16.93 -13.01 -5.82
N LYS A 185 17.82 -12.20 -6.44
CA LYS A 185 19.27 -12.23 -6.18
C LYS A 185 19.65 -12.02 -4.72
N TYR A 186 18.83 -11.26 -3.97
CA TYR A 186 19.07 -11.04 -2.54
C TYR A 186 18.56 -12.20 -1.66
N GLY A 187 17.70 -13.06 -2.18
CA GLY A 187 17.15 -14.18 -1.41
C GLY A 187 16.37 -13.78 -0.16
N MET A 188 15.93 -12.52 -0.07
CA MET A 188 15.23 -11.98 1.10
C MET A 188 13.80 -12.50 1.21
N PHE A 189 13.18 -12.78 0.06
CA PHE A 189 11.80 -13.24 -0.05
C PHE A 189 11.73 -14.51 -0.87
N ARG A 190 10.83 -15.40 -0.45
CA ARG A 190 10.47 -16.60 -1.19
C ARG A 190 9.25 -16.29 -2.07
N TYR A 191 9.33 -16.62 -3.35
CA TYR A 191 8.22 -16.55 -4.28
C TYR A 191 7.43 -17.86 -4.28
N TYR A 192 6.10 -17.75 -4.23
CA TYR A 192 5.17 -18.88 -4.25
C TYR A 192 4.44 -18.86 -5.60
N GLU A 193 4.77 -19.80 -6.47
CA GLU A 193 4.31 -19.80 -7.88
C GLU A 193 2.78 -19.92 -7.99
N ASP A 194 2.16 -20.78 -7.17
CA ASP A 194 0.73 -21.05 -7.23
C ASP A 194 -0.12 -19.81 -6.88
N SER A 195 0.30 -19.01 -5.93
CA SER A 195 -0.37 -17.79 -5.50
C SER A 195 0.17 -16.52 -6.14
N ARG A 196 1.37 -16.58 -6.73
CA ARG A 196 2.16 -15.44 -7.22
C ARG A 196 2.46 -14.39 -6.15
N LEU A 197 2.52 -14.83 -4.90
CA LEU A 197 2.82 -14.00 -3.74
C LEU A 197 4.24 -14.24 -3.26
N ILE A 198 4.73 -13.30 -2.46
CA ILE A 198 6.03 -13.41 -1.79
C ILE A 198 5.85 -13.38 -0.28
N TRP A 199 6.76 -14.06 0.42
CA TRP A 199 6.86 -13.99 1.88
C TRP A 199 8.32 -13.98 2.30
N PHE A 200 8.59 -13.53 3.50
CA PHE A 200 9.94 -13.50 4.07
C PHE A 200 10.61 -14.87 3.97
N SER A 201 11.86 -14.92 3.52
CA SER A 201 12.64 -16.14 3.46
C SER A 201 13.43 -16.33 4.75
N ASP A 202 13.17 -17.43 5.45
CA ASP A 202 13.94 -17.83 6.65
C ASP A 202 15.38 -18.31 6.31
N LYS A 203 15.71 -18.38 5.01
CA LYS A 203 17.00 -18.84 4.47
C LYS A 203 17.84 -17.73 3.86
N THR A 204 17.54 -16.49 4.17
CA THR A 204 18.30 -15.35 3.67
C THR A 204 19.69 -15.27 4.29
N PHE A 205 20.66 -14.78 3.51
CA PHE A 205 21.98 -14.39 4.01
C PHE A 205 22.08 -12.89 4.30
N GLU A 206 20.99 -12.14 4.01
CA GLU A 206 20.98 -10.71 4.18
C GLU A 206 20.72 -10.30 5.62
N ASP A 207 21.35 -9.20 6.01
CA ASP A 207 21.20 -8.64 7.34
C ASP A 207 19.79 -8.07 7.61
N SER A 208 19.42 -8.02 8.88
CA SER A 208 18.18 -7.37 9.34
C SER A 208 18.07 -5.90 8.90
N ASP A 209 19.19 -5.24 8.63
CA ASP A 209 19.23 -3.86 8.15
C ASP A 209 18.54 -3.67 6.80
N LEU A 210 18.63 -4.64 5.88
CA LEU A 210 17.91 -4.57 4.61
C LEU A 210 16.39 -4.74 4.81
N PHE A 211 15.97 -5.62 5.70
CA PHE A 211 14.55 -5.76 6.05
C PHE A 211 14.00 -4.51 6.72
N HIS A 212 14.80 -3.88 7.56
CA HIS A 212 14.48 -2.58 8.14
C HIS A 212 14.35 -1.50 7.04
N LEU A 213 15.29 -1.47 6.09
CA LEU A 213 15.24 -0.53 4.94
C LEU A 213 13.96 -0.72 4.12
N ILE A 214 13.60 -1.96 3.76
CA ILE A 214 12.34 -2.22 3.04
C ILE A 214 11.14 -1.69 3.84
N GLY A 215 11.12 -1.90 5.14
CA GLY A 215 10.07 -1.35 6.02
C GLY A 215 10.00 0.18 5.94
N VAL A 216 11.14 0.86 6.02
CA VAL A 216 11.22 2.32 5.87
C VAL A 216 10.72 2.77 4.49
N ILE A 217 11.16 2.11 3.41
CA ILE A 217 10.76 2.46 2.03
C ILE A 217 9.26 2.26 1.84
N CYS A 218 8.69 1.15 2.32
CA CYS A 218 7.24 0.93 2.29
C CYS A 218 6.49 2.03 3.06
N GLY A 219 6.99 2.39 4.24
CA GLY A 219 6.44 3.47 5.04
C GLY A 219 6.50 4.81 4.33
N LEU A 220 7.62 5.16 3.72
CA LEU A 220 7.81 6.40 2.95
C LEU A 220 6.90 6.45 1.72
N ALA A 221 6.71 5.33 1.01
CA ALA A 221 5.82 5.27 -0.14
C ALA A 221 4.37 5.59 0.28
N ILE A 222 3.87 4.94 1.32
CA ILE A 222 2.53 5.18 1.87
C ILE A 222 2.39 6.63 2.36
N TYR A 223 3.35 7.11 3.13
CA TYR A 223 3.35 8.46 3.69
C TYR A 223 3.39 9.55 2.61
N ASN A 224 4.02 9.27 1.47
CA ASN A 224 4.05 10.15 0.29
C ASN A 224 2.98 9.81 -0.75
N CYS A 225 1.96 9.04 -0.40
CA CYS A 225 0.79 8.72 -1.23
C CYS A 225 1.16 8.05 -2.57
N THR A 226 2.20 7.21 -2.57
CA THR A 226 2.64 6.46 -3.74
C THR A 226 2.17 5.02 -3.63
N ILE A 227 1.50 4.52 -4.68
CA ILE A 227 1.16 3.11 -4.81
C ILE A 227 2.42 2.31 -5.05
N VAL A 228 2.55 1.19 -4.36
CA VAL A 228 3.69 0.27 -4.48
C VAL A 228 3.17 -1.12 -4.83
N ASP A 229 3.73 -1.72 -5.85
CA ASP A 229 3.35 -3.08 -6.25
C ASP A 229 4.01 -4.11 -5.34
N LEU A 230 3.32 -4.42 -4.24
CA LEU A 230 3.76 -5.38 -3.23
C LEU A 230 2.93 -6.66 -3.31
N HIS A 231 3.54 -7.74 -3.80
CA HIS A 231 2.89 -9.06 -3.93
C HIS A 231 2.92 -9.85 -2.61
N PHE A 232 2.62 -9.21 -1.49
CA PHE A 232 2.48 -9.87 -0.19
C PHE A 232 1.04 -10.30 0.08
N PRO A 233 0.84 -11.43 0.81
CA PRO A 233 -0.48 -11.83 1.27
C PRO A 233 -1.05 -10.84 2.30
N LEU A 234 -2.35 -10.94 2.55
CA LEU A 234 -3.06 -10.14 3.56
C LEU A 234 -2.41 -10.25 4.95
N ALA A 235 -1.75 -11.37 5.23
CA ALA A 235 -1.00 -11.61 6.47
C ALA A 235 -0.01 -10.49 6.80
N LEU A 236 0.65 -9.86 5.81
CA LEU A 236 1.57 -8.74 6.05
C LEU A 236 0.83 -7.57 6.72
N TYR A 237 -0.31 -7.20 6.16
CA TYR A 237 -1.12 -6.07 6.66
C TYR A 237 -1.78 -6.38 8.00
N LYS A 238 -2.19 -7.65 8.22
CA LYS A 238 -2.61 -8.13 9.54
C LYS A 238 -1.52 -7.92 10.58
N LYS A 239 -0.30 -8.37 10.30
CA LYS A 239 0.84 -8.24 11.21
C LYS A 239 1.23 -6.78 11.46
N LEU A 240 1.19 -5.92 10.43
CA LEU A 240 1.44 -4.47 10.59
C LEU A 240 0.42 -3.81 11.52
N LEU A 241 -0.82 -4.28 11.53
CA LEU A 241 -1.89 -3.83 12.42
C LEU A 241 -2.01 -4.66 13.71
N LYS A 242 -1.00 -5.48 14.03
CA LYS A 242 -0.93 -6.34 15.23
C LYS A 242 -2.09 -7.34 15.33
N LYS A 243 -2.63 -7.78 14.18
CA LYS A 243 -3.60 -8.86 14.08
C LYS A 243 -2.89 -10.17 13.75
N LYS A 244 -3.46 -11.29 14.22
CA LYS A 244 -2.89 -12.62 13.96
C LYS A 244 -3.27 -13.11 12.58
N PRO A 245 -2.32 -13.67 11.80
CA PRO A 245 -2.63 -14.48 10.64
C PRO A 245 -3.47 -15.71 10.98
N SER A 246 -4.22 -16.21 10.01
CA SER A 246 -5.14 -17.35 10.16
C SER A 246 -4.93 -18.38 9.04
N LEU A 247 -5.68 -19.48 9.10
CA LEU A 247 -5.69 -20.48 8.03
C LEU A 247 -6.06 -19.89 6.67
N ASP A 248 -6.90 -18.85 6.61
CA ASP A 248 -7.26 -18.21 5.34
C ASP A 248 -6.07 -17.50 4.71
N ASP A 249 -5.18 -16.94 5.52
CA ASP A 249 -3.92 -16.36 5.03
C ASP A 249 -2.97 -17.46 4.51
N LEU A 250 -2.97 -18.62 5.12
CA LEU A 250 -2.21 -19.77 4.62
C LEU A 250 -2.78 -20.28 3.30
N LYS A 251 -4.10 -20.32 3.14
CA LYS A 251 -4.76 -20.66 1.86
C LYS A 251 -4.42 -19.64 0.77
N GLU A 252 -4.30 -18.36 1.12
CA GLU A 252 -3.90 -17.32 0.18
C GLU A 252 -2.45 -17.50 -0.29
N LEU A 253 -1.52 -17.73 0.64
CA LEU A 253 -0.09 -17.86 0.34
C LEU A 253 0.27 -19.22 -0.26
N MET A 254 -0.24 -20.30 0.32
CA MET A 254 0.04 -21.71 -0.01
C MET A 254 -1.28 -22.46 -0.23
N PRO A 255 -1.93 -22.32 -1.40
CA PRO A 255 -3.29 -22.84 -1.61
C PRO A 255 -3.43 -24.35 -1.36
N ASP A 256 -2.45 -25.15 -1.78
CA ASP A 256 -2.50 -26.63 -1.62
C ASP A 256 -2.37 -27.04 -0.15
N VAL A 257 -1.41 -26.43 0.55
CA VAL A 257 -1.22 -26.68 1.98
C VAL A 257 -2.44 -26.22 2.77
N GLY A 258 -2.96 -25.03 2.45
CA GLY A 258 -4.15 -24.47 3.10
C GLY A 258 -5.39 -25.35 2.90
N ARG A 259 -5.59 -25.91 1.69
CA ARG A 259 -6.66 -26.88 1.41
C ARG A 259 -6.47 -28.16 2.21
N SER A 260 -5.26 -28.69 2.28
CA SER A 260 -4.96 -29.89 3.05
C SER A 260 -5.25 -29.69 4.55
N MET A 261 -4.89 -28.51 5.10
CA MET A 261 -5.22 -28.16 6.49
C MET A 261 -6.73 -28.06 6.71
N GLN A 262 -7.47 -27.50 5.76
CA GLN A 262 -8.92 -27.45 5.86
C GLN A 262 -9.54 -28.85 5.81
N GLN A 263 -9.07 -29.73 4.92
CA GLN A 263 -9.53 -31.12 4.85
C GLN A 263 -9.29 -31.86 6.17
N LEU A 264 -8.15 -31.64 6.81
CA LEU A 264 -7.87 -32.21 8.14
C LEU A 264 -8.88 -31.70 9.19
N LEU A 265 -9.22 -30.41 9.18
CA LEU A 265 -10.21 -29.85 10.11
C LEU A 265 -11.63 -30.35 9.86
N ASP A 266 -11.99 -30.58 8.60
CA ASP A 266 -13.34 -30.95 8.19
C ASP A 266 -13.53 -32.49 8.21
N TYR A 267 -12.47 -33.27 8.40
CA TYR A 267 -12.54 -34.73 8.39
C TYR A 267 -13.42 -35.25 9.53
N PRO A 268 -14.49 -36.02 9.22
CA PRO A 268 -15.51 -36.37 10.20
C PRO A 268 -15.15 -37.55 11.10
N GLU A 269 -14.33 -38.50 10.59
CA GLU A 269 -14.04 -39.75 11.25
C GLU A 269 -13.02 -39.62 12.40
N ASP A 270 -12.91 -40.64 13.24
CA ASP A 270 -12.03 -40.62 14.41
C ASP A 270 -10.62 -41.17 14.12
N ASP A 271 -10.40 -41.76 12.93
CA ASP A 271 -9.16 -42.40 12.49
C ASP A 271 -8.15 -41.43 11.84
N ILE A 272 -8.09 -40.18 12.33
CA ILE A 272 -7.19 -39.12 11.81
C ILE A 272 -5.73 -39.54 11.88
N GLU A 273 -5.30 -40.19 12.99
CA GLU A 273 -3.90 -40.58 13.17
C GLU A 273 -3.47 -41.58 12.08
N GLU A 274 -4.31 -42.55 11.77
CA GLU A 274 -4.05 -43.59 10.77
C GLU A 274 -4.18 -43.06 9.34
N THR A 275 -5.14 -42.15 9.11
CA THR A 275 -5.44 -41.63 7.77
C THR A 275 -4.43 -40.57 7.33
N PHE A 276 -4.08 -39.62 8.20
CA PHE A 276 -3.21 -38.51 7.84
C PHE A 276 -1.74 -38.76 8.21
N CYS A 277 -1.45 -39.58 9.20
CA CYS A 277 -0.10 -39.92 9.67
C CYS A 277 0.76 -38.67 9.93
N LEU A 278 0.17 -37.67 10.59
CA LEU A 278 0.82 -36.38 10.87
C LEU A 278 1.23 -36.27 12.32
N ASN A 279 2.39 -35.70 12.54
CA ASN A 279 2.86 -35.25 13.85
C ASN A 279 2.96 -33.71 13.86
N PHE A 280 3.18 -33.10 15.05
CA PHE A 280 3.36 -31.65 15.18
C PHE A 280 4.73 -31.21 14.65
N THR A 281 4.98 -31.49 13.38
CA THR A 281 6.21 -31.15 12.69
C THR A 281 5.90 -30.48 11.35
N ILE A 282 6.89 -29.75 10.84
CA ILE A 282 6.89 -29.18 9.51
C ILE A 282 8.18 -29.55 8.80
N THR A 283 8.07 -29.96 7.56
CA THR A 283 9.21 -30.21 6.70
C THR A 283 9.57 -28.94 5.94
N VAL A 284 10.78 -28.46 6.11
CA VAL A 284 11.30 -27.28 5.42
C VAL A 284 12.49 -27.67 4.54
N GLU A 285 12.55 -27.10 3.36
CA GLU A 285 13.69 -27.25 2.46
C GLU A 285 14.78 -26.24 2.86
N ASN A 286 16.02 -26.72 2.98
CA ASN A 286 17.17 -25.93 3.37
C ASN A 286 18.31 -26.19 2.38
N PHE A 287 18.49 -25.31 1.35
CA PHE A 287 19.50 -25.42 0.31
C PHE A 287 19.60 -26.81 -0.33
N GLY A 288 18.46 -27.38 -0.71
CA GLY A 288 18.36 -28.69 -1.32
C GLY A 288 18.36 -29.88 -0.31
N ALA A 289 18.53 -29.60 0.99
CA ALA A 289 18.35 -30.59 2.04
C ALA A 289 16.98 -30.41 2.72
N THR A 290 16.38 -31.51 3.11
CA THR A 290 15.10 -31.51 3.83
C THR A 290 15.35 -31.56 5.34
N GLU A 291 14.80 -30.61 6.08
CA GLU A 291 14.90 -30.53 7.54
C GLU A 291 13.49 -30.61 8.15
N VAL A 292 13.34 -31.41 9.19
CA VAL A 292 12.08 -31.53 9.96
C VAL A 292 12.20 -30.64 11.20
N LYS A 293 11.25 -29.73 11.38
CA LYS A 293 11.15 -28.84 12.55
C LYS A 293 9.94 -29.18 13.38
N GLU A 294 10.09 -29.17 14.70
CA GLU A 294 8.98 -29.33 15.62
C GLU A 294 8.19 -28.02 15.76
N LEU A 295 6.88 -28.10 15.63
CA LEU A 295 5.95 -26.96 15.79
C LEU A 295 5.70 -26.62 17.26
N VAL A 296 5.74 -27.65 18.11
CA VAL A 296 5.59 -27.56 19.56
C VAL A 296 6.67 -28.43 20.23
N LEU A 297 6.86 -28.27 21.52
CA LEU A 297 7.81 -29.09 22.29
C LEU A 297 7.41 -30.57 22.21
N ASN A 298 8.37 -31.45 21.85
CA ASN A 298 8.16 -32.88 21.57
C ASN A 298 7.13 -33.13 20.44
N GLY A 299 7.06 -32.24 19.48
CA GLY A 299 6.10 -32.32 18.38
C GLY A 299 6.33 -33.54 17.47
N ALA A 300 7.56 -34.03 17.34
CA ALA A 300 7.88 -35.23 16.58
C ALA A 300 7.21 -36.50 17.15
N ASP A 301 7.00 -36.55 18.46
CA ASP A 301 6.37 -37.66 19.17
C ASP A 301 4.85 -37.42 19.42
N THR A 302 4.31 -36.30 18.99
CA THR A 302 2.92 -35.93 19.21
C THR A 302 2.13 -36.11 17.92
N ALA A 303 1.32 -37.16 17.86
CA ALA A 303 0.45 -37.44 16.72
C ALA A 303 -0.73 -36.45 16.66
N VAL A 304 -1.12 -36.09 15.44
CA VAL A 304 -2.29 -35.25 15.19
C VAL A 304 -3.54 -36.12 15.19
N ASN A 305 -4.51 -35.75 16.02
CA ASN A 305 -5.78 -36.47 16.18
C ASN A 305 -6.97 -35.48 16.16
N LYS A 306 -8.18 -36.03 16.37
CA LYS A 306 -9.41 -35.24 16.33
C LYS A 306 -9.47 -34.12 17.39
N GLN A 307 -8.85 -34.33 18.54
CA GLN A 307 -8.86 -33.39 19.65
C GLN A 307 -7.89 -32.24 19.47
N ASN A 308 -6.72 -32.50 18.85
CA ASN A 308 -5.62 -31.55 18.75
C ASN A 308 -5.39 -30.97 17.32
N ARG A 309 -6.15 -31.41 16.32
CA ARG A 309 -5.97 -30.97 14.91
C ARG A 309 -6.05 -29.46 14.71
N GLN A 310 -6.93 -28.76 15.46
CA GLN A 310 -7.00 -27.30 15.41
C GLN A 310 -5.71 -26.67 15.94
N GLU A 311 -5.18 -27.19 17.05
CA GLU A 311 -3.90 -26.74 17.61
C GLU A 311 -2.74 -26.96 16.63
N PHE A 312 -2.74 -28.11 15.93
CA PHE A 312 -1.75 -28.38 14.88
C PHE A 312 -1.82 -27.36 13.75
N VAL A 313 -3.02 -27.07 13.23
CA VAL A 313 -3.20 -26.09 12.15
C VAL A 313 -2.77 -24.68 12.62
N ASP A 314 -3.17 -24.30 13.83
CA ASP A 314 -2.78 -22.99 14.40
C ASP A 314 -1.26 -22.89 14.60
N ALA A 315 -0.61 -23.96 15.05
CA ALA A 315 0.84 -24.02 15.21
C ALA A 315 1.56 -23.95 13.85
N TYR A 316 1.01 -24.59 12.83
CA TYR A 316 1.54 -24.54 11.47
C TYR A 316 1.48 -23.12 10.88
N VAL A 317 0.31 -22.47 11.00
CA VAL A 317 0.10 -21.09 10.58
C VAL A 317 1.07 -20.13 11.32
N ASP A 318 1.18 -20.31 12.64
CA ASP A 318 2.08 -19.50 13.48
C ASP A 318 3.56 -19.68 13.09
N TYR A 319 3.96 -20.92 12.75
CA TYR A 319 5.30 -21.17 12.27
C TYR A 319 5.60 -20.40 10.98
N ILE A 320 4.73 -20.53 9.96
CA ILE A 320 4.93 -19.92 8.64
C ILE A 320 4.97 -18.39 8.74
N PHE A 321 4.01 -17.79 9.45
CA PHE A 321 3.86 -16.33 9.46
C PHE A 321 4.59 -15.61 10.58
N ASN A 322 4.96 -16.30 11.65
CA ASN A 322 5.59 -15.68 12.82
C ASN A 322 6.93 -16.30 13.18
N LYS A 323 6.96 -17.57 13.62
CA LYS A 323 8.17 -18.15 14.23
C LYS A 323 9.36 -18.20 13.28
N SER A 324 9.16 -18.66 12.03
CA SER A 324 10.24 -18.82 11.05
C SER A 324 10.86 -17.51 10.59
N VAL A 325 10.13 -16.39 10.71
CA VAL A 325 10.51 -15.08 10.15
C VAL A 325 10.52 -13.96 11.19
N ALA A 326 10.50 -14.31 12.48
CA ALA A 326 10.29 -13.34 13.58
C ALA A 326 11.28 -12.16 13.51
N SER A 327 12.58 -12.42 13.48
CA SER A 327 13.61 -11.37 13.47
C SER A 327 13.55 -10.50 12.21
N LEU A 328 13.26 -11.10 11.07
CA LEU A 328 13.17 -10.41 9.77
C LEU A 328 11.95 -9.49 9.73
N PHE A 329 10.80 -10.02 10.17
CA PHE A 329 9.58 -9.23 10.23
C PHE A 329 9.68 -8.11 11.27
N ASP A 330 10.31 -8.37 12.43
CA ASP A 330 10.51 -7.35 13.46
C ASP A 330 11.36 -6.18 12.93
N ALA A 331 12.40 -6.45 12.15
CA ALA A 331 13.21 -5.43 11.50
C ALA A 331 12.39 -4.63 10.48
N PHE A 332 11.62 -5.31 9.61
CA PHE A 332 10.70 -4.69 8.66
C PHE A 332 9.66 -3.81 9.37
N HIS A 333 9.01 -4.35 10.39
CA HIS A 333 8.00 -3.66 11.20
C HIS A 333 8.56 -2.41 11.86
N ALA A 334 9.76 -2.51 12.46
CA ALA A 334 10.43 -1.37 13.07
C ALA A 334 10.71 -0.26 12.05
N GLY A 335 11.18 -0.60 10.86
CA GLY A 335 11.41 0.35 9.78
C GLY A 335 10.11 1.02 9.31
N PHE A 336 9.07 0.23 9.08
CA PHE A 336 7.76 0.72 8.65
C PHE A 336 7.17 1.72 9.66
N HIS A 337 7.19 1.38 10.94
CA HIS A 337 6.62 2.21 12.00
C HIS A 337 7.43 3.46 12.33
N LYS A 338 8.70 3.56 11.93
CA LYS A 338 9.44 4.83 11.98
C LYS A 338 8.77 5.92 11.15
N VAL A 339 8.22 5.54 10.01
CA VAL A 339 7.58 6.46 9.06
C VAL A 339 6.07 6.52 9.31
N CYS A 340 5.40 5.39 9.22
CA CYS A 340 3.94 5.25 9.35
C CYS A 340 3.49 4.87 10.76
N GLY A 341 4.27 5.17 11.79
CA GLY A 341 3.86 5.00 13.18
C GLY A 341 2.87 6.09 13.58
N GLY A 342 1.70 5.72 14.06
CA GLY A 342 0.73 6.69 14.52
C GLY A 342 -0.65 6.09 14.73
N LYS A 343 -1.55 6.90 15.32
CA LYS A 343 -2.92 6.47 15.64
C LYS A 343 -3.78 6.27 14.39
N VAL A 344 -3.45 6.91 13.28
CA VAL A 344 -4.23 6.82 12.03
C VAL A 344 -4.28 5.39 11.49
N LEU A 345 -3.19 4.62 11.61
CA LEU A 345 -3.17 3.21 11.17
C LEU A 345 -4.14 2.32 11.96
N LEU A 346 -4.44 2.67 13.22
CA LEU A 346 -5.40 1.93 14.05
C LEU A 346 -6.84 2.05 13.54
N LEU A 347 -7.11 2.98 12.63
CA LEU A 347 -8.42 3.16 12.00
C LEU A 347 -8.67 2.14 10.87
N PHE A 348 -7.62 1.50 10.35
CA PHE A 348 -7.69 0.60 9.19
C PHE A 348 -7.97 -0.85 9.57
N GLN A 349 -8.72 -1.54 8.70
CA GLN A 349 -8.71 -2.99 8.61
C GLN A 349 -7.55 -3.44 7.69
N PRO A 350 -7.05 -4.69 7.81
CA PRO A 350 -5.94 -5.17 6.98
C PRO A 350 -6.16 -5.06 5.48
N ASN A 351 -7.35 -5.45 5.00
CA ASN A 351 -7.74 -5.38 3.60
C ASN A 351 -7.85 -3.94 3.08
N GLU A 352 -8.27 -3.00 3.93
CA GLU A 352 -8.31 -1.58 3.59
C GLU A 352 -6.90 -1.00 3.45
N LEU A 353 -6.00 -1.35 4.37
CA LEU A 353 -4.59 -0.96 4.30
C LEU A 353 -3.92 -1.55 3.05
N GLN A 354 -4.15 -2.83 2.76
CA GLN A 354 -3.67 -3.48 1.54
C GLN A 354 -4.15 -2.75 0.29
N ALA A 355 -5.45 -2.51 0.17
CA ALA A 355 -6.03 -1.81 -0.98
C ALA A 355 -5.46 -0.40 -1.18
N MET A 356 -5.17 0.31 -0.10
CA MET A 356 -4.53 1.62 -0.15
C MET A 356 -3.09 1.54 -0.66
N VAL A 357 -2.31 0.55 -0.20
CA VAL A 357 -0.89 0.40 -0.54
C VAL A 357 -0.70 -0.04 -1.98
N ILE A 358 -1.41 -1.10 -2.40
CA ILE A 358 -1.25 -1.70 -3.73
C ILE A 358 -2.23 -1.18 -4.77
N GLY A 359 -3.18 -0.31 -4.38
CA GLY A 359 -4.25 0.14 -5.26
C GLY A 359 -5.30 -0.95 -5.52
N ASN A 360 -6.17 -0.69 -6.51
CA ASN A 360 -7.21 -1.63 -6.91
C ASN A 360 -7.22 -1.86 -8.43
N THR A 361 -8.12 -2.74 -8.89
CA THR A 361 -8.31 -3.08 -10.31
C THR A 361 -9.72 -2.78 -10.80
N ASN A 362 -10.45 -1.90 -10.11
CA ASN A 362 -11.79 -1.46 -10.50
C ASN A 362 -11.68 -0.32 -11.52
N TYR A 363 -11.47 -0.68 -12.78
CA TYR A 363 -11.27 0.29 -13.85
C TYR A 363 -12.58 0.95 -14.29
N ASP A 364 -12.62 2.28 -14.26
CA ASP A 364 -13.66 3.10 -14.92
C ASP A 364 -12.99 3.98 -15.99
N TRP A 365 -12.91 3.44 -17.20
CA TRP A 365 -12.25 4.09 -18.33
C TRP A 365 -12.97 5.37 -18.79
N LYS A 366 -14.30 5.46 -18.57
CA LYS A 366 -15.06 6.68 -18.86
C LYS A 366 -14.76 7.78 -17.84
N GLU A 367 -14.55 7.40 -16.56
CA GLU A 367 -14.12 8.35 -15.55
C GLU A 367 -12.70 8.87 -15.85
N LEU A 368 -11.80 8.01 -16.36
CA LEU A 368 -10.46 8.42 -16.80
C LEU A 368 -10.58 9.48 -17.91
N GLU A 369 -11.34 9.21 -18.97
CA GLU A 369 -11.56 10.15 -20.08
C GLU A 369 -12.14 11.48 -19.59
N LYS A 370 -13.19 11.44 -18.77
CA LYS A 370 -13.87 12.63 -18.23
C LYS A 370 -12.95 13.53 -17.41
N ASN A 371 -11.96 12.97 -16.72
CA ASN A 371 -11.04 13.70 -15.87
C ASN A 371 -9.67 13.95 -16.52
N THR A 372 -9.54 13.68 -17.84
CA THR A 372 -8.31 13.94 -18.59
C THR A 372 -8.19 15.41 -18.89
N GLU A 373 -7.00 15.96 -18.65
CA GLU A 373 -6.63 17.32 -19.01
C GLU A 373 -5.91 17.33 -20.36
N TYR A 374 -6.13 18.39 -21.15
CA TYR A 374 -5.50 18.55 -22.45
C TYR A 374 -4.61 19.80 -22.47
N LYS A 375 -3.44 19.68 -23.11
CA LYS A 375 -2.46 20.77 -23.20
C LYS A 375 -1.98 20.97 -24.64
N GLY A 376 -1.37 22.13 -24.88
CA GLY A 376 -0.91 22.52 -26.20
C GLY A 376 -2.09 22.81 -27.12
N GLU A 377 -2.13 22.19 -28.28
CA GLU A 377 -3.20 22.38 -29.29
C GLU A 377 -4.38 21.44 -29.08
N TYR A 378 -4.41 20.63 -28.00
CA TYR A 378 -5.47 19.65 -27.74
C TYR A 378 -6.56 20.20 -26.81
N TRP A 379 -7.79 19.81 -27.12
CA TRP A 379 -9.01 19.94 -26.30
C TRP A 379 -9.90 18.71 -26.52
N ALA A 380 -10.94 18.53 -25.72
CA ALA A 380 -11.73 17.31 -25.71
C ALA A 380 -12.32 16.91 -27.07
N GLU A 381 -12.75 17.90 -27.88
CA GLU A 381 -13.35 17.66 -29.21
C GLU A 381 -12.35 17.71 -30.37
N HIS A 382 -11.05 17.83 -30.08
CA HIS A 382 -10.03 17.82 -31.15
C HIS A 382 -10.08 16.49 -31.93
N PRO A 383 -9.95 16.50 -33.26
CA PRO A 383 -10.09 15.28 -34.08
C PRO A 383 -9.18 14.14 -33.62
N THR A 384 -7.90 14.40 -33.36
CA THR A 384 -6.96 13.38 -32.86
C THR A 384 -7.37 12.84 -31.49
N ILE A 385 -7.92 13.68 -30.60
CA ILE A 385 -8.37 13.26 -29.25
C ILE A 385 -9.60 12.36 -29.36
N LYS A 386 -10.56 12.68 -30.24
CA LYS A 386 -11.72 11.80 -30.50
C LYS A 386 -11.27 10.43 -31.02
N ILE A 387 -10.37 10.41 -32.01
CA ILE A 387 -9.82 9.17 -32.55
C ILE A 387 -9.07 8.40 -31.46
N PHE A 388 -8.30 9.09 -30.59
CA PHE A 388 -7.59 8.48 -29.48
C PHE A 388 -8.54 7.74 -28.54
N TRP A 389 -9.61 8.39 -28.07
CA TRP A 389 -10.57 7.75 -27.16
C TRP A 389 -11.38 6.65 -27.81
N GLU A 390 -11.75 6.77 -29.10
CA GLU A 390 -12.36 5.68 -29.83
C GLU A 390 -11.46 4.45 -29.87
N VAL A 391 -10.20 4.62 -30.28
CA VAL A 391 -9.21 3.54 -30.29
C VAL A 391 -9.00 2.96 -28.90
N PHE A 392 -8.83 3.82 -27.89
CA PHE A 392 -8.58 3.39 -26.52
C PHE A 392 -9.75 2.53 -25.98
N HIS A 393 -10.99 2.96 -26.18
CA HIS A 393 -12.15 2.20 -25.70
C HIS A 393 -12.32 0.85 -26.40
N GLU A 394 -11.87 0.73 -27.64
CA GLU A 394 -11.88 -0.53 -28.40
C GLU A 394 -10.75 -1.50 -28.00
N LEU A 395 -9.72 -1.04 -27.30
CA LEU A 395 -8.64 -1.91 -26.84
C LEU A 395 -9.17 -2.97 -25.87
N PRO A 396 -8.63 -4.22 -25.91
CA PRO A 396 -8.92 -5.23 -24.91
C PRO A 396 -8.39 -4.80 -23.53
N LEU A 397 -8.97 -5.35 -22.46
CA LEU A 397 -8.64 -4.99 -21.08
C LEU A 397 -7.14 -5.08 -20.81
N GLU A 398 -6.47 -6.12 -21.27
CA GLU A 398 -5.04 -6.31 -21.05
C GLU A 398 -4.19 -5.19 -21.71
N LYS A 399 -4.59 -4.72 -22.90
CA LYS A 399 -3.93 -3.57 -23.53
C LYS A 399 -4.18 -2.26 -22.81
N LYS A 400 -5.37 -2.07 -22.24
CA LYS A 400 -5.67 -0.92 -21.38
C LYS A 400 -4.84 -0.93 -20.10
N LYS A 401 -4.63 -2.10 -19.50
CA LYS A 401 -3.73 -2.26 -18.34
C LYS A 401 -2.28 -1.96 -18.71
N GLN A 402 -1.81 -2.47 -19.85
CA GLN A 402 -0.48 -2.15 -20.37
C GLN A 402 -0.32 -0.64 -20.66
N PHE A 403 -1.37 0.01 -21.16
CA PHE A 403 -1.38 1.47 -21.31
C PHE A 403 -1.23 2.19 -19.97
N LEU A 404 -1.93 1.76 -18.91
CA LEU A 404 -1.74 2.32 -17.58
C LEU A 404 -0.30 2.13 -17.08
N LEU A 405 0.26 0.95 -17.28
CA LEU A 405 1.66 0.67 -16.94
C LEU A 405 2.61 1.59 -17.70
N PHE A 406 2.38 1.76 -19.01
CA PHE A 406 3.12 2.68 -19.86
C PHE A 406 3.00 4.14 -19.38
N LEU A 407 1.80 4.57 -18.98
CA LEU A 407 1.51 5.96 -18.59
C LEU A 407 1.93 6.29 -17.17
N THR A 408 1.75 5.38 -16.22
CA THR A 408 1.85 5.66 -14.77
C THR A 408 2.93 4.86 -14.05
N GLY A 409 3.49 3.84 -14.69
CA GLY A 409 4.40 2.89 -14.07
C GLY A 409 3.69 1.78 -13.26
N SER A 410 2.35 1.73 -13.26
CA SER A 410 1.57 0.68 -12.60
C SER A 410 0.31 0.38 -13.42
N ASP A 411 -0.07 -0.88 -13.49
CA ASP A 411 -1.34 -1.32 -14.07
C ASP A 411 -2.51 -1.25 -13.07
N ARG A 412 -2.23 -0.87 -11.83
CA ARG A 412 -3.21 -0.67 -10.75
C ARG A 412 -3.58 0.80 -10.62
N ILE A 413 -4.76 1.04 -10.10
CA ILE A 413 -5.28 2.40 -9.89
C ILE A 413 -5.33 2.74 -8.41
N PRO A 414 -5.18 4.03 -8.05
CA PRO A 414 -5.37 4.47 -6.67
C PRO A 414 -6.74 4.06 -6.13
N ILE A 415 -6.82 3.79 -4.83
CA ILE A 415 -8.08 3.48 -4.16
C ILE A 415 -9.12 4.60 -4.31
N LEU A 416 -8.67 5.82 -4.52
CA LEU A 416 -9.51 7.01 -4.77
C LEU A 416 -10.15 7.02 -6.16
N GLY A 417 -9.92 6.00 -6.98
CA GLY A 417 -10.49 5.84 -8.31
C GLY A 417 -9.69 6.52 -9.42
N MET A 418 -10.14 6.31 -10.65
CA MET A 418 -9.45 6.80 -11.84
C MET A 418 -9.39 8.32 -11.95
N LYS A 419 -10.33 9.05 -11.35
CA LYS A 419 -10.30 10.52 -11.26
C LYS A 419 -9.04 11.07 -10.58
N SER A 420 -8.40 10.27 -9.71
CA SER A 420 -7.18 10.68 -9.00
C SER A 420 -5.90 10.54 -9.84
N LEU A 421 -5.96 9.85 -10.97
CA LEU A 421 -4.80 9.66 -11.86
C LEU A 421 -4.36 10.94 -12.56
N LYS A 422 -5.30 11.86 -12.85
CA LYS A 422 -5.03 13.15 -13.52
C LYS A 422 -4.19 12.98 -14.78
N LEU A 423 -4.69 12.16 -15.72
CA LEU A 423 -4.07 12.00 -17.03
C LEU A 423 -4.02 13.34 -17.77
N VAL A 424 -2.87 13.67 -18.33
CA VAL A 424 -2.67 14.82 -19.21
C VAL A 424 -2.30 14.33 -20.60
N ILE A 425 -2.99 14.78 -21.64
CA ILE A 425 -2.62 14.53 -23.03
C ILE A 425 -2.17 15.84 -23.66
N GLN A 426 -0.96 15.85 -24.18
CA GLN A 426 -0.33 17.02 -24.75
C GLN A 426 0.01 16.81 -26.22
N SER A 427 -0.19 17.85 -27.04
CA SER A 427 0.27 17.81 -28.43
C SER A 427 1.77 17.96 -28.53
N THR A 428 2.39 17.18 -29.39
CA THR A 428 3.79 17.33 -29.79
C THR A 428 3.89 18.00 -31.15
N GLY A 429 4.98 18.68 -31.40
CA GLY A 429 5.25 19.31 -32.70
C GLY A 429 5.65 18.31 -33.81
N GLY A 430 5.66 17.00 -33.52
CA GLY A 430 6.00 15.95 -34.49
C GLY A 430 4.83 15.52 -35.36
N GLY A 431 5.14 14.90 -36.51
CA GLY A 431 4.17 14.34 -37.43
C GLY A 431 3.72 12.91 -37.05
N GLU A 432 2.90 12.30 -37.93
CA GLU A 432 2.34 10.96 -37.73
C GLU A 432 3.38 9.83 -37.71
N GLU A 433 4.62 10.11 -38.13
CA GLU A 433 5.75 9.16 -38.08
C GLU A 433 6.22 8.84 -36.67
N TYR A 434 6.00 9.74 -35.71
CA TYR A 434 6.45 9.58 -34.33
C TYR A 434 5.49 8.70 -33.51
N LEU A 435 6.03 8.04 -32.47
CA LEU A 435 5.25 7.27 -31.49
C LEU A 435 4.78 8.19 -30.35
N PRO A 436 3.65 7.85 -29.70
CA PRO A 436 3.31 8.44 -28.41
C PRO A 436 4.41 8.18 -27.37
N VAL A 437 4.68 9.17 -26.53
CA VAL A 437 5.67 9.08 -25.44
C VAL A 437 4.98 9.38 -24.11
N SER A 438 5.25 8.55 -23.10
CA SER A 438 4.73 8.79 -21.76
C SER A 438 5.77 9.41 -20.84
N HIS A 439 5.32 10.35 -20.02
CA HIS A 439 6.09 10.87 -18.89
C HIS A 439 5.39 10.40 -17.62
N THR A 440 5.77 9.24 -17.13
CA THR A 440 5.14 8.55 -15.99
C THR A 440 5.12 9.39 -14.73
N CYS A 441 6.12 10.26 -14.58
CA CYS A 441 6.23 11.21 -13.50
C CYS A 441 5.02 12.14 -13.36
N PHE A 442 4.41 12.49 -14.49
CA PHE A 442 3.34 13.49 -14.55
C PHE A 442 2.01 12.89 -15.00
N ASN A 443 1.94 11.56 -15.23
CA ASN A 443 0.86 10.91 -15.93
C ASN A 443 0.53 11.64 -17.25
N LEU A 444 1.55 12.03 -17.99
CA LEU A 444 1.44 12.83 -19.19
C LEU A 444 1.75 11.96 -20.41
N LEU A 445 0.89 12.06 -21.40
CA LEU A 445 1.05 11.44 -22.71
C LEU A 445 1.33 12.54 -23.75
N ASP A 446 2.52 12.52 -24.33
CA ASP A 446 2.83 13.24 -25.54
C ASP A 446 2.25 12.46 -26.73
N LEU A 447 1.24 13.01 -27.36
CA LEU A 447 0.52 12.39 -28.45
C LEU A 447 0.76 13.19 -29.75
N PRO A 448 1.42 12.61 -30.77
CA PRO A 448 1.49 13.21 -32.10
C PRO A 448 0.10 13.39 -32.72
N LYS A 449 -0.02 14.34 -33.65
CA LYS A 449 -1.27 14.52 -34.40
C LYS A 449 -1.43 13.40 -35.42
N TYR A 450 -2.43 12.57 -35.21
CA TYR A 450 -2.82 11.53 -36.14
C TYR A 450 -4.16 11.89 -36.78
N THR A 451 -4.28 11.69 -38.10
CA THR A 451 -5.49 11.95 -38.85
C THR A 451 -6.33 10.69 -39.07
N GLU A 452 -5.64 9.54 -39.10
CA GLU A 452 -6.27 8.24 -39.39
C GLU A 452 -6.34 7.38 -38.13
N LYS A 453 -7.50 6.75 -37.91
CA LYS A 453 -7.76 5.90 -36.72
C LYS A 453 -6.80 4.70 -36.65
N GLU A 454 -6.58 4.01 -37.77
CA GLU A 454 -5.72 2.83 -37.81
C GLU A 454 -4.25 3.19 -37.62
N THR A 455 -3.80 4.35 -38.09
CA THR A 455 -2.45 4.87 -37.83
C THR A 455 -2.27 5.11 -36.33
N LEU A 456 -3.19 5.81 -35.68
CA LEU A 456 -3.15 6.02 -34.22
C LEU A 456 -3.16 4.70 -33.48
N ARG A 457 -4.04 3.75 -33.83
CA ARG A 457 -4.11 2.42 -33.22
C ARG A 457 -2.77 1.71 -33.29
N SER A 458 -2.20 1.62 -34.46
CA SER A 458 -0.91 0.95 -34.70
C SER A 458 0.21 1.60 -33.87
N LYS A 459 0.31 2.92 -33.90
CA LYS A 459 1.33 3.69 -33.18
C LYS A 459 1.19 3.58 -31.67
N LEU A 460 -0.05 3.65 -31.16
CA LEU A 460 -0.35 3.51 -29.73
C LEU A 460 0.02 2.11 -29.22
N ILE A 461 -0.39 1.06 -29.93
CA ILE A 461 -0.05 -0.33 -29.58
C ILE A 461 1.48 -0.53 -29.62
N GLN A 462 2.14 -0.01 -30.67
CA GLN A 462 3.58 -0.09 -30.78
C GLN A 462 4.28 0.61 -29.60
N ALA A 463 3.83 1.79 -29.19
CA ALA A 463 4.37 2.51 -28.05
C ALA A 463 4.17 1.74 -26.72
N ILE A 464 2.99 1.13 -26.52
CA ILE A 464 2.68 0.30 -25.35
C ILE A 464 3.57 -0.94 -25.31
N ASP A 465 3.76 -1.63 -26.45
CA ASP A 465 4.48 -2.91 -26.52
C ASP A 465 6.00 -2.73 -26.45
N HIS A 466 6.55 -1.60 -26.90
CA HIS A 466 7.98 -1.30 -26.79
C HIS A 466 8.38 -0.78 -25.41
N ASN A 467 7.45 -0.64 -24.49
CA ASN A 467 7.71 -0.26 -23.12
C ASN A 467 8.21 -1.49 -22.31
N GLU A 468 9.39 -2.01 -22.64
CA GLU A 468 10.15 -2.88 -21.76
C GLU A 468 10.69 -2.03 -20.60
N GLY A 469 9.81 -1.70 -19.67
CA GLY A 469 10.08 -1.05 -18.39
C GLY A 469 11.19 0.02 -18.43
N PHE A 470 10.83 1.30 -18.49
CA PHE A 470 11.70 2.45 -18.28
C PHE A 470 13.04 2.41 -19.04
N SER A 471 13.00 2.59 -20.35
CA SER A 471 14.14 3.18 -21.06
C SER A 471 13.94 4.69 -21.07
N LEU A 472 14.60 5.39 -20.16
CA LEU A 472 14.80 6.82 -20.32
C LEU A 472 15.75 7.00 -21.49
N ILE A 473 15.27 7.62 -22.58
CA ILE A 473 16.11 8.29 -23.56
C ILE A 473 16.31 9.73 -23.07
#